data_61cd147094d7b3d07a151be07cb9c4d6
#
_entry.id   61cd147094d7b3d07a151be07cb9c4d6
#
_cell.length_a   1.000
_cell.length_b   1.000
_cell.length_c   1.000
_cell.angle_alpha   90.00
_cell.angle_beta   90.00
_cell.angle_gamma   90.00
#
_symmetry.space_group_name_H-M   'P 1'
#
loop_
_entity.id
_entity.type
_entity.pdbx_description
1 polymer ?
#
loop_
_entity_poly.entity_id
_entity_poly.type
_entity_poly.pdbx_seq_one_letter_code
_entity_poly.pdbx_strand_id
1 'polypeptide(L)'
;MKSPAKQTVTSKVAIIGAHVRSEDDPQFAGVEVSVEDLGLWAASSVFERSFSTSQGKIDGTGSISVKPVETQSVLVNGTEYRLVHTHTLPYFDQRKGETVGRMRDTISIRIVPAEPFSLSNALHEASLVQDLISLATHRAAGVIWLQLELAGSESQLSDGKTLSGRRANVLYSPIALGKHDTMSVDHHRVFFTCDSFPFEEVLPRWREAHGRLQAATNMILGLRYAPASFVENNLFTAVGAAEVLHRNLCIDEKPFPQNEFTIMRDAMLMQVPEEHRARFKAAIRNDPTLRDRLRALAERPDQEAINQLVPDADYWAKTTTQARNDLAHEGRTLNHSIDELGAIVEVTTAVVILNILQELGLSAERQREIVLTHPKLRHTARLSGPNPGKWTRGFNHDAIVSVANPAASKAFGER
;
A
#
# COMPACT_ATOMS: atom_id res chain seq x y z
N MET A 1 -15.01 15.64 50.03
CA MET A 1 -13.95 15.51 49.02
C MET A 1 -14.54 15.92 47.67
N LYS A 2 -14.02 16.97 47.04
CA LYS A 2 -14.42 17.33 45.67
C LYS A 2 -13.77 16.32 44.73
N SER A 3 -14.57 15.64 43.87
CA SER A 3 -14.02 14.82 42.81
C SER A 3 -13.04 15.62 41.95
N PRO A 4 -11.88 15.08 41.61
CA PRO A 4 -10.96 15.79 40.73
C PRO A 4 -11.66 16.10 39.41
N ALA A 5 -11.43 17.28 38.86
CA ALA A 5 -12.01 17.69 37.61
C ALA A 5 -11.54 16.70 36.53
N LYS A 6 -12.48 16.07 35.83
CA LYS A 6 -12.16 15.24 34.67
C LYS A 6 -11.64 16.15 33.56
N GLN A 7 -10.39 15.94 33.16
CA GLN A 7 -9.80 16.61 32.02
C GLN A 7 -9.73 15.56 30.87
N THR A 8 -10.30 15.90 29.73
CA THR A 8 -10.15 15.11 28.51
C THR A 8 -9.01 15.69 27.69
N VAL A 9 -7.99 14.90 27.44
CA VAL A 9 -6.86 15.27 26.58
C VAL A 9 -7.00 14.49 25.28
N THR A 10 -7.09 15.20 24.15
CA THR A 10 -7.04 14.61 22.82
C THR A 10 -5.60 14.62 22.34
N SER A 11 -4.99 13.45 22.28
CA SER A 11 -3.59 13.29 21.85
C SER A 11 -3.55 12.60 20.48
N LYS A 12 -2.66 13.04 19.59
CA LYS A 12 -2.36 12.34 18.33
C LYS A 12 -1.48 11.12 18.57
N VAL A 13 -0.58 11.21 19.55
CA VAL A 13 0.37 10.15 19.92
C VAL A 13 0.46 10.10 21.44
N ALA A 14 0.42 8.90 22.01
CA ALA A 14 0.71 8.66 23.42
C ALA A 14 1.81 7.59 23.53
N ILE A 15 2.84 7.87 24.31
CA ILE A 15 3.98 6.99 24.55
C ILE A 15 3.87 6.47 25.98
N ILE A 16 3.84 5.13 26.12
CA ILE A 16 3.74 4.46 27.42
C ILE A 16 5.09 3.81 27.72
N GLY A 17 5.72 4.26 28.82
CA GLY A 17 7.00 3.71 29.28
C GLY A 17 8.20 4.62 29.03
N ALA A 18 8.02 5.78 28.38
CA ALA A 18 9.06 6.76 28.19
C ALA A 18 8.50 8.20 28.29
N HIS A 19 9.38 9.14 28.62
CA HIS A 19 9.11 10.57 28.55
C HIS A 19 9.88 11.15 27.35
N VAL A 20 9.16 11.83 26.47
CA VAL A 20 9.72 12.49 25.29
C VAL A 20 9.47 13.99 25.44
N ARG A 21 10.52 14.80 25.34
CA ARG A 21 10.42 16.25 25.48
C ARG A 21 9.91 16.91 24.22
N SER A 22 10.36 16.42 23.06
CA SER A 22 9.96 16.87 21.73
C SER A 22 9.86 15.68 20.80
N GLU A 23 8.97 15.74 19.81
CA GLU A 23 8.85 14.71 18.77
C GLU A 23 10.08 14.64 17.85
N ASP A 24 10.90 15.69 17.83
CA ASP A 24 12.13 15.76 17.02
C ASP A 24 13.39 15.35 17.80
N ASP A 25 13.30 15.12 19.11
CA ASP A 25 14.47 14.68 19.91
C ASP A 25 14.91 13.26 19.52
N PRO A 26 16.20 13.02 19.17
CA PRO A 26 16.73 11.71 18.80
C PRO A 26 16.94 10.84 20.05
N GLN A 27 15.91 10.13 20.48
CA GLN A 27 15.91 9.35 21.72
C GLN A 27 15.75 7.85 21.52
N PHE A 28 15.52 7.38 20.29
CA PHE A 28 15.17 6.00 20.04
C PHE A 28 16.25 5.28 19.23
N ALA A 29 16.79 4.22 19.82
CA ALA A 29 17.76 3.32 19.18
C ALA A 29 17.13 2.40 18.13
N GLY A 30 15.79 2.29 18.12
CA GLY A 30 15.07 1.51 17.13
C GLY A 30 13.56 1.61 17.29
N VAL A 31 12.87 1.15 16.25
CA VAL A 31 11.41 0.98 16.22
C VAL A 31 11.09 -0.43 15.76
N GLU A 32 10.09 -1.03 16.37
CA GLU A 32 9.57 -2.35 15.97
C GLU A 32 8.07 -2.22 15.70
N VAL A 33 7.64 -2.67 14.52
CA VAL A 33 6.26 -2.55 14.06
C VAL A 33 5.73 -3.89 13.56
N SER A 34 4.49 -4.21 13.91
CA SER A 34 3.72 -5.29 13.34
C SER A 34 2.48 -4.71 12.65
N VAL A 35 2.24 -5.17 11.44
CA VAL A 35 1.10 -4.75 10.62
C VAL A 35 0.30 -5.98 10.20
N GLU A 36 -0.96 -5.79 9.82
CA GLU A 36 -1.78 -6.84 9.25
C GLU A 36 -1.10 -7.41 7.99
N ASP A 37 -1.32 -8.68 7.72
CA ASP A 37 -0.78 -9.41 6.57
C ASP A 37 0.75 -9.54 6.50
N LEU A 38 1.50 -9.01 7.47
CA LEU A 38 2.95 -9.14 7.50
C LEU A 38 3.41 -10.60 7.49
N GLY A 39 2.72 -11.49 8.22
CA GLY A 39 3.00 -12.92 8.22
C GLY A 39 2.72 -13.59 6.88
N LEU A 40 1.69 -13.16 6.19
CA LEU A 40 1.38 -13.64 4.85
C LEU A 40 2.45 -13.21 3.84
N TRP A 41 2.87 -11.94 3.91
CA TRP A 41 3.90 -11.39 3.05
C TRP A 41 5.28 -12.00 3.32
N ALA A 42 5.63 -12.21 4.59
CA ALA A 42 6.90 -12.85 4.99
C ALA A 42 7.02 -14.28 4.46
N ALA A 43 5.89 -14.96 4.21
CA ALA A 43 5.80 -16.34 3.70
C ALA A 43 6.61 -17.35 4.55
N SER A 44 6.85 -17.03 5.82
CA SER A 44 7.63 -17.84 6.76
C SER A 44 6.87 -17.99 8.08
N SER A 45 7.14 -19.09 8.79
CA SER A 45 6.56 -19.37 10.11
C SER A 45 7.49 -20.25 10.91
N VAL A 46 7.50 -20.04 12.22
CA VAL A 46 8.19 -20.94 13.16
C VAL A 46 7.49 -22.30 13.29
N PHE A 47 6.27 -22.43 12.75
CA PHE A 47 5.48 -23.65 12.91
C PHE A 47 5.59 -24.55 11.68
N GLU A 48 6.02 -25.79 11.94
CA GLU A 48 5.91 -26.88 10.97
C GLU A 48 4.84 -27.87 11.45
N ARG A 49 3.96 -28.24 10.54
CA ARG A 49 2.92 -29.25 10.78
C ARG A 49 3.22 -30.51 9.98
N SER A 50 3.07 -31.66 10.61
CA SER A 50 3.10 -32.95 9.93
C SER A 50 1.90 -33.80 10.32
N PHE A 51 1.42 -34.58 9.35
CA PHE A 51 0.35 -35.54 9.53
C PHE A 51 0.81 -36.89 8.99
N SER A 52 0.56 -37.96 9.74
CA SER A 52 0.81 -39.28 9.21
C SER A 52 -0.42 -39.74 8.38
N THR A 53 -0.12 -40.47 7.32
CA THR A 53 -1.16 -41.02 6.45
C THR A 53 -0.98 -42.54 6.32
N SER A 54 -2.09 -43.26 6.43
CA SER A 54 -2.17 -44.68 6.15
C SER A 54 -3.14 -44.90 4.99
N GLN A 55 -2.68 -45.59 3.94
CA GLN A 55 -3.48 -45.85 2.72
C GLN A 55 -4.05 -44.57 2.08
N GLY A 56 -3.31 -43.47 2.10
CA GLY A 56 -3.74 -42.19 1.53
C GLY A 56 -4.76 -41.40 2.38
N LYS A 57 -5.08 -41.85 3.58
CA LYS A 57 -5.96 -41.16 4.54
C LYS A 57 -5.16 -40.77 5.77
N ILE A 58 -5.49 -39.60 6.35
CA ILE A 58 -4.90 -39.15 7.62
C ILE A 58 -5.33 -40.18 8.69
N ASP A 59 -4.36 -40.76 9.40
CA ASP A 59 -4.60 -41.80 10.42
C ASP A 59 -4.92 -41.25 11.81
N GLY A 60 -5.10 -39.94 11.95
CA GLY A 60 -5.37 -39.25 13.21
C GLY A 60 -4.13 -38.84 13.98
N THR A 61 -2.92 -39.19 13.51
CA THR A 61 -1.67 -38.76 14.12
C THR A 61 -1.14 -37.51 13.45
N GLY A 62 -0.85 -36.48 14.23
CA GLY A 62 -0.26 -35.23 13.73
C GLY A 62 0.61 -34.58 14.79
N SER A 63 1.56 -33.78 14.35
CA SER A 63 2.41 -32.99 15.21
C SER A 63 2.57 -31.56 14.70
N ILE A 64 2.76 -30.62 15.60
CA ILE A 64 3.22 -29.27 15.32
C ILE A 64 4.54 -29.09 16.03
N SER A 65 5.59 -28.84 15.28
CA SER A 65 6.91 -28.51 15.81
C SER A 65 7.19 -27.01 15.65
N VAL A 66 7.99 -26.49 16.58
CA VAL A 66 8.47 -25.12 16.53
C VAL A 66 9.94 -25.17 16.10
N LYS A 67 10.28 -24.52 15.01
CA LYS A 67 11.64 -24.34 14.54
C LYS A 67 11.99 -22.87 14.48
N PRO A 68 13.18 -22.47 14.96
CA PRO A 68 13.64 -21.11 14.76
C PRO A 68 13.69 -20.77 13.28
N VAL A 69 13.15 -19.60 12.92
CA VAL A 69 13.33 -19.01 11.60
C VAL A 69 14.54 -18.08 11.69
N GLU A 70 15.43 -18.17 10.73
CA GLU A 70 16.57 -17.28 10.64
C GLU A 70 16.09 -15.84 10.41
N THR A 71 16.66 -14.91 11.18
CA THR A 71 16.33 -13.50 11.05
C THR A 71 16.89 -12.99 9.73
N GLN A 72 16.01 -12.59 8.81
CA GLN A 72 16.41 -11.89 7.59
C GLN A 72 16.73 -10.44 7.95
N SER A 73 17.84 -9.91 7.46
CA SER A 73 18.21 -8.53 7.72
C SER A 73 18.85 -7.88 6.49
N VAL A 74 18.60 -6.59 6.34
CA VAL A 74 19.16 -5.78 5.25
C VAL A 74 19.52 -4.38 5.75
N LEU A 75 20.68 -3.88 5.33
CA LEU A 75 21.15 -2.53 5.63
C LEU A 75 20.84 -1.61 4.44
N VAL A 76 20.07 -0.55 4.67
CA VAL A 76 19.69 0.43 3.66
C VAL A 76 19.98 1.84 4.18
N ASN A 77 20.89 2.55 3.54
CA ASN A 77 21.27 3.92 3.90
C ASN A 77 21.60 4.11 5.40
N GLY A 78 22.34 3.14 5.99
CA GLY A 78 22.71 3.18 7.39
C GLY A 78 21.63 2.74 8.39
N THR A 79 20.45 2.35 7.91
CA THR A 79 19.36 1.79 8.73
C THR A 79 19.26 0.29 8.47
N GLU A 80 19.31 -0.52 9.52
CA GLU A 80 19.13 -1.96 9.43
C GLU A 80 17.66 -2.34 9.66
N TYR A 81 17.12 -3.15 8.75
CA TYR A 81 15.77 -3.72 8.84
C TYR A 81 15.89 -5.22 9.08
N ARG A 82 15.17 -5.70 10.07
CA ARG A 82 15.16 -7.11 10.45
C ARG A 82 13.73 -7.64 10.46
N LEU A 83 13.48 -8.72 9.75
CA LEU A 83 12.25 -9.50 9.85
C LEU A 83 12.38 -10.48 11.00
N VAL A 84 11.59 -10.29 12.05
CA VAL A 84 11.72 -10.98 13.33
C VAL A 84 10.49 -11.83 13.62
N HIS A 85 10.72 -13.08 14.03
CA HIS A 85 9.70 -13.98 14.55
C HIS A 85 9.77 -14.07 16.07
N THR A 86 8.64 -13.86 16.72
CA THR A 86 8.49 -14.05 18.17
C THR A 86 7.35 -15.02 18.43
N HIS A 87 7.63 -16.11 19.11
CA HIS A 87 6.62 -17.15 19.34
C HIS A 87 6.41 -17.45 20.83
N THR A 88 5.21 -17.91 21.15
CA THR A 88 4.88 -18.41 22.48
C THR A 88 5.13 -19.90 22.55
N LEU A 89 5.53 -20.38 23.74
CA LEU A 89 5.53 -21.81 24.01
C LEU A 89 4.10 -22.37 23.95
N PRO A 90 3.95 -23.66 23.57
CA PRO A 90 2.64 -24.31 23.58
C PRO A 90 2.03 -24.30 24.98
N TYR A 91 0.79 -23.91 25.10
CA TYR A 91 0.01 -24.07 26.32
C TYR A 91 -1.36 -24.65 26.03
N PHE A 92 -1.93 -25.36 27.02
CA PHE A 92 -3.23 -25.99 26.89
C PHE A 92 -4.22 -25.32 27.85
N ASP A 93 -5.38 -24.98 27.29
CA ASP A 93 -6.50 -24.43 28.02
C ASP A 93 -7.59 -25.49 28.12
N GLN A 94 -7.84 -26.00 29.33
CA GLN A 94 -8.89 -26.99 29.59
C GLN A 94 -10.21 -26.29 29.85
N ARG A 95 -11.18 -26.56 29.01
CA ARG A 95 -12.54 -26.05 29.09
C ARG A 95 -13.52 -27.20 29.42
N LYS A 96 -14.76 -26.88 29.80
CA LYS A 96 -15.75 -27.89 30.21
C LYS A 96 -16.06 -28.96 29.14
N GLY A 97 -15.92 -28.66 27.88
CA GLY A 97 -16.23 -29.57 26.78
C GLY A 97 -15.08 -29.88 25.82
N GLU A 98 -13.93 -29.25 26.01
CA GLU A 98 -12.80 -29.37 25.07
C GLU A 98 -11.45 -29.03 25.74
N THR A 99 -10.38 -29.49 25.14
CA THR A 99 -9.03 -29.01 25.44
C THR A 99 -8.50 -28.26 24.21
N VAL A 100 -8.09 -27.02 24.37
CA VAL A 100 -7.55 -26.18 23.28
C VAL A 100 -6.05 -25.99 23.49
N GLY A 101 -5.25 -26.45 22.54
CA GLY A 101 -3.82 -26.11 22.47
C GLY A 101 -3.64 -24.79 21.72
N ARG A 102 -2.79 -23.90 22.25
CA ARG A 102 -2.50 -22.61 21.62
C ARG A 102 -1.00 -22.38 21.50
N MET A 103 -0.61 -21.88 20.34
CA MET A 103 0.71 -21.33 20.03
C MET A 103 0.50 -20.10 19.17
N ARG A 104 1.39 -19.14 19.28
CA ARG A 104 1.35 -17.92 18.46
C ARG A 104 2.75 -17.65 17.91
N ASP A 105 2.81 -17.38 16.63
CA ASP A 105 3.94 -16.76 15.94
C ASP A 105 3.54 -15.31 15.64
N THR A 106 4.32 -14.35 16.09
CA THR A 106 4.11 -12.92 15.85
C THR A 106 5.29 -12.41 15.06
N ILE A 107 5.00 -11.84 13.89
CA ILE A 107 6.01 -11.32 12.98
C ILE A 107 6.03 -9.81 13.08
N SER A 108 7.22 -9.24 13.12
CA SER A 108 7.45 -7.80 13.18
C SER A 108 8.63 -7.42 12.29
N ILE A 109 8.70 -6.16 11.92
CA ILE A 109 9.90 -5.57 11.34
C ILE A 109 10.52 -4.65 12.40
N ARG A 110 11.75 -4.98 12.79
CA ARG A 110 12.58 -4.15 13.65
C ARG A 110 13.51 -3.31 12.79
N ILE A 111 13.54 -2.02 13.06
CA ILE A 111 14.27 -1.00 12.31
C ILE A 111 15.25 -0.35 13.26
N VAL A 112 16.54 -0.47 12.96
CA VAL A 112 17.65 0.01 13.80
C VAL A 112 18.48 0.99 12.98
N PRO A 113 18.41 2.30 13.28
CA PRO A 113 19.23 3.30 12.59
C PRO A 113 20.68 3.28 13.08
N ALA A 114 21.59 3.86 12.29
CA ALA A 114 22.96 4.09 12.72
C ALA A 114 23.04 5.10 13.89
N GLU A 115 22.18 6.11 13.88
CA GLU A 115 22.04 7.13 14.90
C GLU A 115 20.60 7.14 15.44
N PRO A 116 20.38 7.48 16.73
CA PRO A 116 19.05 7.44 17.30
C PRO A 116 18.00 8.22 16.51
N PHE A 117 16.80 7.66 16.39
CA PHE A 117 15.65 8.31 15.76
C PHE A 117 14.98 9.35 16.66
N SER A 118 14.37 10.37 16.04
CA SER A 118 13.26 11.10 16.63
C SER A 118 11.96 10.29 16.56
N LEU A 119 10.93 10.69 17.29
CA LEU A 119 9.60 10.07 17.19
C LEU A 119 9.03 10.19 15.77
N SER A 120 9.20 11.37 15.18
CA SER A 120 8.74 11.66 13.80
C SER A 120 9.35 10.68 12.78
N ASN A 121 10.67 10.46 12.88
CA ASN A 121 11.37 9.52 12.00
C ASN A 121 10.93 8.07 12.24
N ALA A 122 10.75 7.66 13.50
CA ALA A 122 10.30 6.32 13.82
C ALA A 122 8.90 6.02 13.27
N LEU A 123 7.98 6.99 13.36
CA LEU A 123 6.63 6.88 12.79
C LEU A 123 6.67 6.85 11.25
N HIS A 124 7.56 7.64 10.64
CA HIS A 124 7.77 7.60 9.19
C HIS A 124 8.26 6.22 8.72
N GLU A 125 9.23 5.63 9.39
CA GLU A 125 9.72 4.28 9.07
C GLU A 125 8.64 3.21 9.24
N ALA A 126 7.82 3.32 10.29
CA ALA A 126 6.69 2.41 10.48
C ALA A 126 5.64 2.54 9.35
N SER A 127 5.37 3.77 8.90
CA SER A 127 4.43 3.98 7.79
C SER A 127 4.97 3.44 6.47
N LEU A 128 6.28 3.52 6.23
CA LEU A 128 6.92 2.95 5.05
C LEU A 128 6.75 1.42 4.98
N VAL A 129 6.86 0.74 6.14
CA VAL A 129 6.57 -0.70 6.24
C VAL A 129 5.09 -0.97 5.98
N GLN A 130 4.20 -0.21 6.58
CA GLN A 130 2.75 -0.32 6.38
C GLN A 130 2.38 -0.21 4.89
N ASP A 131 2.95 0.77 4.20
CA ASP A 131 2.70 1.02 2.78
C ASP A 131 3.24 -0.11 1.90
N LEU A 132 4.43 -0.67 2.20
CA LEU A 132 4.96 -1.83 1.50
C LEU A 132 4.02 -3.03 1.59
N ILE A 133 3.57 -3.36 2.79
CA ILE A 133 2.67 -4.51 3.01
C ILE A 133 1.32 -4.26 2.35
N SER A 134 0.80 -3.02 2.43
CA SER A 134 -0.45 -2.64 1.76
C SER A 134 -0.35 -2.75 0.24
N LEU A 135 0.78 -2.37 -0.35
CA LEU A 135 1.04 -2.56 -1.77
C LEU A 135 1.13 -4.05 -2.12
N ALA A 136 1.97 -4.81 -1.39
CA ALA A 136 2.22 -6.22 -1.66
C ALA A 136 0.96 -7.08 -1.56
N THR A 137 0.06 -6.76 -0.63
CA THR A 137 -1.18 -7.51 -0.40
C THR A 137 -2.41 -6.90 -1.06
N HIS A 138 -2.24 -5.72 -1.69
CA HIS A 138 -3.33 -4.96 -2.31
C HIS A 138 -4.50 -4.67 -1.36
N ARG A 139 -4.21 -4.49 -0.08
CA ARG A 139 -5.16 -4.21 1.00
C ARG A 139 -4.63 -3.11 1.92
N ALA A 140 -5.51 -2.50 2.69
CA ALA A 140 -5.09 -1.62 3.76
C ALA A 140 -4.51 -2.47 4.91
N ALA A 141 -3.19 -2.56 5.01
CA ALA A 141 -2.53 -3.23 6.12
C ALA A 141 -2.50 -2.29 7.33
N GLY A 142 -3.34 -2.56 8.33
CA GLY A 142 -3.40 -1.75 9.55
C GLY A 142 -2.23 -2.04 10.49
N VAL A 143 -1.74 -0.99 11.19
CA VAL A 143 -0.74 -1.17 12.25
C VAL A 143 -1.39 -1.86 13.44
N ILE A 144 -0.88 -3.01 13.86
CA ILE A 144 -1.36 -3.79 15.00
C ILE A 144 -0.73 -3.25 16.28
N TRP A 145 0.59 -3.06 16.28
CA TRP A 145 1.34 -2.44 17.38
C TRP A 145 2.65 -1.83 16.90
N LEU A 146 3.14 -0.89 17.68
CA LEU A 146 4.40 -0.22 17.47
C LEU A 146 5.11 -0.01 18.81
N GLN A 147 6.39 -0.34 18.87
CA GLN A 147 7.25 -0.17 20.04
C GLN A 147 8.52 0.59 19.66
N LEU A 148 8.96 1.46 20.55
CA LEU A 148 10.21 2.20 20.43
C LEU A 148 11.23 1.65 21.44
N GLU A 149 12.47 1.53 21.02
CA GLU A 149 13.60 1.18 21.89
C GLU A 149 14.33 2.45 22.28
N LEU A 150 14.49 2.67 23.59
CA LEU A 150 15.14 3.87 24.12
C LEU A 150 16.66 3.77 24.01
N ALA A 151 17.29 4.76 23.41
CA ALA A 151 18.74 4.87 23.33
C ALA A 151 19.37 4.99 24.72
N GLY A 152 20.56 4.37 24.91
CA GLY A 152 21.30 4.42 26.15
C GLY A 152 20.64 3.71 27.33
N SER A 153 19.63 2.88 27.07
CA SER A 153 18.94 2.09 28.11
C SER A 153 19.33 0.61 28.10
N GLU A 154 20.30 0.23 27.26
CA GLU A 154 20.86 -1.12 27.23
C GLU A 154 21.66 -1.39 28.51
N SER A 155 21.59 -2.62 28.99
CA SER A 155 22.36 -3.08 30.14
C SER A 155 23.16 -4.32 29.77
N GLN A 156 24.43 -4.39 30.21
CA GLN A 156 25.23 -5.58 30.07
C GLN A 156 25.00 -6.51 31.26
N LEU A 157 24.74 -7.76 30.98
CA LEU A 157 24.71 -8.82 31.98
C LEU A 157 26.13 -9.22 32.36
N SER A 158 26.27 -9.81 33.53
CA SER A 158 27.57 -10.34 34.04
C SER A 158 28.21 -11.42 33.16
N ASP A 159 27.44 -12.05 32.29
CA ASP A 159 27.89 -13.04 31.31
C ASP A 159 28.32 -12.43 29.95
N GLY A 160 28.39 -11.10 29.87
CA GLY A 160 28.75 -10.34 28.65
C GLY A 160 27.63 -10.18 27.63
N LYS A 161 26.43 -10.68 27.90
CA LYS A 161 25.26 -10.43 27.04
C LYS A 161 24.68 -9.05 27.25
N THR A 162 24.36 -8.39 26.17
CA THR A 162 23.62 -7.10 26.20
C THR A 162 22.12 -7.38 26.26
N LEU A 163 21.45 -6.90 27.31
CA LEU A 163 20.00 -6.83 27.32
C LEU A 163 19.57 -5.68 26.41
N SER A 164 18.58 -5.95 25.57
CA SER A 164 17.93 -4.91 24.75
C SER A 164 17.44 -3.78 25.64
N GLY A 165 17.50 -2.57 25.10
CA GLY A 165 17.09 -1.35 25.79
C GLY A 165 15.61 -1.38 26.22
N ARG A 166 15.24 -0.45 27.09
CA ARG A 166 13.85 -0.26 27.54
C ARG A 166 12.96 0.03 26.34
N ARG A 167 11.82 -0.64 26.28
CA ARG A 167 10.82 -0.45 25.21
C ARG A 167 9.66 0.40 25.70
N ALA A 168 9.20 1.30 24.85
CA ALA A 168 8.02 2.10 25.05
C ALA A 168 6.96 1.75 23.99
N ASN A 169 5.72 1.54 24.42
CA ASN A 169 4.61 1.33 23.50
C ASN A 169 4.11 2.66 22.95
N VAL A 170 3.79 2.70 21.68
CA VAL A 170 3.22 3.88 21.04
C VAL A 170 1.75 3.61 20.68
N LEU A 171 0.88 4.45 21.21
CA LEU A 171 -0.51 4.55 20.79
C LEU A 171 -0.62 5.80 19.93
N TYR A 172 -0.93 5.65 18.67
CA TYR A 172 -1.14 6.74 17.74
C TYR A 172 -2.30 6.39 16.80
N SER A 173 -2.76 7.37 16.04
CA SER A 173 -3.80 7.16 15.05
C SER A 173 -3.17 7.01 13.65
N PRO A 174 -2.73 5.82 13.25
CA PRO A 174 -2.27 5.57 11.90
C PRO A 174 -3.44 5.70 10.92
N ILE A 175 -3.12 5.77 9.62
CA ILE A 175 -4.13 5.85 8.55
C ILE A 175 -5.06 4.63 8.60
N ALA A 176 -4.52 3.45 8.89
CA ALA A 176 -5.29 2.24 9.12
C ALA A 176 -4.86 1.55 10.42
N LEU A 177 -5.82 1.20 11.26
CA LEU A 177 -5.62 0.43 12.48
C LEU A 177 -5.79 -1.06 12.19
N GLY A 178 -4.77 -1.85 12.51
CA GLY A 178 -4.81 -3.28 12.42
C GLY A 178 -5.46 -3.95 13.63
N LYS A 179 -5.96 -5.14 13.40
CA LYS A 179 -6.53 -5.99 14.44
C LYS A 179 -5.92 -7.38 14.36
N HIS A 180 -5.66 -7.99 15.50
CA HIS A 180 -5.47 -9.43 15.54
C HIS A 180 -6.84 -10.09 15.25
N ASP A 181 -7.08 -10.40 13.98
CA ASP A 181 -8.29 -11.07 13.55
C ASP A 181 -8.05 -12.59 13.44
N THR A 182 -9.13 -13.34 13.60
CA THR A 182 -9.17 -14.79 13.43
C THR A 182 -9.53 -15.21 12.01
N MET A 183 -9.81 -14.26 11.12
CA MET A 183 -10.14 -14.57 9.73
C MET A 183 -8.93 -15.11 8.96
N SER A 184 -9.13 -16.21 8.26
CA SER A 184 -8.15 -16.78 7.35
C SER A 184 -7.90 -15.83 6.17
N VAL A 185 -6.64 -15.60 5.86
CA VAL A 185 -6.24 -14.78 4.71
C VAL A 185 -6.04 -15.67 3.49
N ASP A 186 -6.59 -15.25 2.37
CA ASP A 186 -6.43 -15.95 1.08
C ASP A 186 -5.07 -15.62 0.48
N HIS A 187 -4.19 -16.63 0.40
CA HIS A 187 -2.84 -16.53 -0.15
C HIS A 187 -2.80 -16.12 -1.63
N HIS A 188 -3.91 -16.28 -2.36
CA HIS A 188 -4.00 -15.87 -3.77
C HIS A 188 -4.26 -14.37 -3.96
N ARG A 189 -4.40 -13.62 -2.85
CA ARG A 189 -4.68 -12.18 -2.89
C ARG A 189 -3.46 -11.31 -2.60
N VAL A 190 -2.28 -11.75 -3.02
CA VAL A 190 -1.04 -10.99 -2.86
C VAL A 190 -0.32 -10.83 -4.20
N PHE A 191 0.31 -9.70 -4.39
CA PHE A 191 1.12 -9.45 -5.58
C PHE A 191 2.48 -10.15 -5.48
N PHE A 192 3.09 -10.13 -4.31
CA PHE A 192 4.36 -10.79 -4.03
C PHE A 192 4.51 -11.06 -2.53
N THR A 193 5.33 -12.05 -2.22
CA THR A 193 5.76 -12.42 -0.87
C THR A 193 7.28 -12.49 -0.83
N CYS A 194 7.87 -12.66 0.35
CA CYS A 194 9.32 -12.87 0.47
C CYS A 194 9.84 -14.14 -0.24
N ASP A 195 8.98 -15.13 -0.51
CA ASP A 195 9.35 -16.29 -1.35
C ASP A 195 9.56 -15.92 -2.82
N SER A 196 8.71 -15.02 -3.34
CA SER A 196 8.76 -14.61 -4.75
C SER A 196 9.64 -13.39 -4.99
N PHE A 197 9.89 -12.60 -3.96
CA PHE A 197 10.72 -11.41 -3.98
C PHE A 197 11.39 -11.24 -2.61
N PRO A 198 12.65 -11.70 -2.44
CA PRO A 198 13.32 -11.76 -1.16
C PRO A 198 13.34 -10.44 -0.39
N PHE A 199 13.27 -10.53 0.95
CA PHE A 199 13.25 -9.37 1.85
C PHE A 199 14.43 -8.43 1.60
N GLU A 200 15.63 -9.00 1.42
CA GLU A 200 16.87 -8.27 1.20
C GLU A 200 16.90 -7.51 -0.14
N GLU A 201 16.08 -7.93 -1.10
CA GLU A 201 15.97 -7.25 -2.40
C GLU A 201 14.83 -6.23 -2.43
N VAL A 202 13.66 -6.61 -1.90
CA VAL A 202 12.46 -5.76 -2.02
C VAL A 202 12.57 -4.50 -1.18
N LEU A 203 13.14 -4.59 0.04
CA LEU A 203 13.14 -3.45 0.95
C LEU A 203 14.03 -2.28 0.48
N PRO A 204 15.28 -2.51 0.00
CA PRO A 204 16.06 -1.42 -0.58
C PRO A 204 15.39 -0.76 -1.78
N ARG A 205 14.83 -1.56 -2.69
CA ARG A 205 14.12 -1.05 -3.88
C ARG A 205 12.86 -0.28 -3.50
N TRP A 206 12.14 -0.76 -2.48
CA TRP A 206 10.98 -0.06 -1.96
C TRP A 206 11.35 1.31 -1.39
N ARG A 207 12.39 1.38 -0.57
CA ARG A 207 12.85 2.67 -0.01
C ARG A 207 13.22 3.67 -1.09
N GLU A 208 13.92 3.23 -2.13
CA GLU A 208 14.26 4.07 -3.26
C GLU A 208 13.01 4.52 -4.04
N ALA A 209 12.17 3.56 -4.44
CA ALA A 209 10.95 3.82 -5.18
C ALA A 209 9.98 4.68 -4.37
N HIS A 210 9.76 4.38 -3.09
CA HIS A 210 8.87 5.14 -2.22
C HIS A 210 9.34 6.59 -2.08
N GLY A 211 10.64 6.85 -1.88
CA GLY A 211 11.17 8.21 -1.79
C GLY A 211 10.90 9.03 -3.05
N ARG A 212 11.00 8.41 -4.23
CA ARG A 212 10.77 9.05 -5.53
C ARG A 212 9.30 9.13 -5.90
N LEU A 213 8.50 8.11 -5.59
CA LEU A 213 7.12 7.95 -6.02
C LEU A 213 6.10 8.20 -4.90
N GLN A 214 6.52 8.70 -3.74
CA GLN A 214 5.71 8.82 -2.52
C GLN A 214 4.33 9.44 -2.75
N ALA A 215 4.27 10.55 -3.50
CA ALA A 215 3.01 11.23 -3.71
C ALA A 215 2.00 10.38 -4.50
N ALA A 216 2.45 9.70 -5.57
CA ALA A 216 1.60 8.81 -6.35
C ALA A 216 1.19 7.56 -5.53
N THR A 217 2.13 6.99 -4.78
CA THR A 217 1.90 5.84 -3.90
C THR A 217 0.88 6.18 -2.82
N ASN A 218 1.02 7.32 -2.13
CA ASN A 218 0.09 7.77 -1.10
C ASN A 218 -1.33 7.95 -1.66
N MET A 219 -1.47 8.50 -2.87
CA MET A 219 -2.78 8.65 -3.51
C MET A 219 -3.43 7.30 -3.82
N ILE A 220 -2.67 6.34 -4.34
CA ILE A 220 -3.18 5.00 -4.69
C ILE A 220 -3.50 4.17 -3.45
N LEU A 221 -2.62 4.16 -2.47
CA LEU A 221 -2.87 3.47 -1.20
C LEU A 221 -4.00 4.16 -0.41
N GLY A 222 -4.13 5.48 -0.52
CA GLY A 222 -5.24 6.24 0.05
C GLY A 222 -6.60 5.72 -0.40
N LEU A 223 -6.73 5.26 -1.64
CA LEU A 223 -7.95 4.60 -2.14
C LEU A 223 -8.25 3.25 -1.44
N ARG A 224 -7.25 2.65 -0.76
CA ARG A 224 -7.40 1.43 0.04
C ARG A 224 -7.61 1.72 1.51
N TYR A 225 -6.88 2.70 2.06
CA TYR A 225 -6.98 3.09 3.46
C TYR A 225 -8.31 3.79 3.79
N ALA A 226 -8.75 4.68 2.93
CA ALA A 226 -9.95 5.50 3.12
C ALA A 226 -10.60 5.86 1.77
N PRO A 227 -11.26 4.90 1.11
CA PRO A 227 -11.95 5.18 -0.14
C PRO A 227 -13.03 6.24 0.08
N ALA A 228 -13.10 7.22 -0.81
CA ALA A 228 -14.15 8.23 -0.75
C ALA A 228 -15.52 7.59 -1.04
N SER A 229 -16.58 8.13 -0.41
CA SER A 229 -17.95 7.66 -0.61
C SER A 229 -18.47 7.93 -2.03
N PHE A 230 -17.90 8.93 -2.71
CA PHE A 230 -18.27 9.32 -4.06
C PHE A 230 -17.20 8.88 -5.06
N VAL A 231 -17.63 8.18 -6.10
CA VAL A 231 -16.74 7.67 -7.16
C VAL A 231 -15.98 8.77 -7.90
N GLU A 232 -16.55 9.95 -7.99
CA GLU A 232 -15.95 11.14 -8.59
C GLU A 232 -14.64 11.52 -7.88
N ASN A 233 -14.64 11.51 -6.55
CA ASN A 233 -13.44 11.80 -5.76
C ASN A 233 -12.36 10.72 -5.95
N ASN A 234 -12.78 9.47 -6.03
CA ASN A 234 -11.87 8.35 -6.32
C ASN A 234 -11.27 8.48 -7.72
N LEU A 235 -12.05 8.95 -8.71
CA LEU A 235 -11.57 9.24 -10.05
C LEU A 235 -10.47 10.32 -10.05
N PHE A 236 -10.73 11.46 -9.39
CA PHE A 236 -9.71 12.50 -9.26
C PHE A 236 -8.43 11.98 -8.60
N THR A 237 -8.57 11.14 -7.58
CA THR A 237 -7.42 10.56 -6.88
C THR A 237 -6.65 9.61 -7.79
N ALA A 238 -7.31 8.69 -8.49
CA ALA A 238 -6.67 7.72 -9.37
C ALA A 238 -5.97 8.41 -10.57
N VAL A 239 -6.65 9.36 -11.22
CA VAL A 239 -6.08 10.10 -12.36
C VAL A 239 -4.96 11.03 -11.90
N GLY A 240 -5.13 11.71 -10.75
CA GLY A 240 -4.08 12.53 -10.15
C GLY A 240 -2.83 11.72 -9.81
N ALA A 241 -3.01 10.50 -9.27
CA ALA A 241 -1.90 9.59 -9.02
C ALA A 241 -1.15 9.22 -10.32
N ALA A 242 -1.88 8.95 -11.40
CA ALA A 242 -1.29 8.68 -12.71
C ALA A 242 -0.49 9.88 -13.23
N GLU A 243 -1.04 11.10 -13.14
CA GLU A 243 -0.33 12.32 -13.55
C GLU A 243 0.95 12.56 -12.73
N VAL A 244 0.88 12.39 -11.41
CA VAL A 244 2.03 12.54 -10.51
C VAL A 244 3.07 11.46 -10.78
N LEU A 245 2.63 10.21 -10.95
CA LEU A 245 3.51 9.09 -11.27
C LEU A 245 4.29 9.34 -12.56
N HIS A 246 3.62 9.75 -13.63
CA HIS A 246 4.26 10.06 -14.90
C HIS A 246 5.37 11.11 -14.75
N ARG A 247 5.13 12.17 -13.97
CA ARG A 247 6.13 13.20 -13.69
C ARG A 247 7.30 12.66 -12.87
N ASN A 248 7.01 11.87 -11.84
CA ASN A 248 8.02 11.31 -10.94
C ASN A 248 8.89 10.23 -11.62
N LEU A 249 8.37 9.57 -12.66
CA LEU A 249 9.11 8.65 -13.51
C LEU A 249 10.02 9.37 -14.51
N CYS A 250 9.97 10.71 -14.56
CA CYS A 250 10.76 11.54 -15.48
C CYS A 250 10.61 11.10 -16.94
N ILE A 251 9.41 10.72 -17.35
CA ILE A 251 9.12 10.37 -18.73
C ILE A 251 9.15 11.68 -19.54
N ASP A 252 10.29 11.95 -20.19
CA ASP A 252 10.52 13.21 -20.93
C ASP A 252 10.02 13.08 -22.38
N GLU A 253 8.73 12.92 -22.54
CA GLU A 253 8.06 12.89 -23.84
C GLU A 253 7.49 14.28 -24.15
N LYS A 254 8.31 15.15 -24.73
CA LYS A 254 7.80 16.40 -25.28
C LYS A 254 7.11 16.12 -26.61
N PRO A 255 5.88 16.64 -26.81
CA PRO A 255 5.14 16.48 -28.07
C PRO A 255 5.91 16.90 -29.32
N PHE A 256 6.79 17.89 -29.16
CA PHE A 256 7.63 18.40 -30.23
C PHE A 256 9.08 18.60 -29.75
N PRO A 257 10.09 18.42 -30.61
CA PRO A 257 11.44 18.88 -30.33
C PRO A 257 11.45 20.36 -29.94
N GLN A 258 12.21 20.72 -28.89
CA GLN A 258 12.13 22.05 -28.28
C GLN A 258 12.42 23.19 -29.24
N ASN A 259 13.32 23.00 -30.21
CA ASN A 259 13.64 23.96 -31.26
C ASN A 259 12.44 24.18 -32.22
N GLU A 260 11.81 23.11 -32.67
CA GLU A 260 10.64 23.16 -33.56
C GLU A 260 9.45 23.80 -32.83
N PHE A 261 9.21 23.40 -31.59
CA PHE A 261 8.17 24.01 -30.76
C PHE A 261 8.37 25.52 -30.63
N THR A 262 9.61 25.97 -30.38
CA THR A 262 9.91 27.40 -30.24
C THR A 262 9.60 28.16 -31.53
N ILE A 263 10.01 27.62 -32.68
CA ILE A 263 9.73 28.22 -33.99
C ILE A 263 8.20 28.31 -34.23
N MET A 264 7.49 27.21 -34.02
CA MET A 264 6.03 27.17 -34.18
C MET A 264 5.31 28.14 -33.24
N ARG A 265 5.70 28.14 -31.95
CA ARG A 265 5.13 29.07 -30.98
C ARG A 265 5.35 30.52 -31.35
N ASP A 266 6.57 30.87 -31.71
CA ASP A 266 6.92 32.27 -32.03
C ASP A 266 6.23 32.73 -33.34
N ALA A 267 6.09 31.84 -34.32
CA ALA A 267 5.31 32.12 -35.54
C ALA A 267 3.82 32.34 -35.21
N MET A 268 3.23 31.54 -34.32
CA MET A 268 1.84 31.76 -33.86
C MET A 268 1.68 33.08 -33.10
N LEU A 269 2.64 33.42 -32.24
CA LEU A 269 2.59 34.66 -31.45
C LEU A 269 2.74 35.92 -32.32
N MET A 270 3.37 35.85 -33.48
CA MET A 270 3.41 36.97 -34.43
C MET A 270 2.04 37.34 -34.95
N GLN A 271 1.09 36.42 -35.02
CA GLN A 271 -0.28 36.65 -35.46
C GLN A 271 -1.19 37.20 -34.33
N VAL A 272 -0.71 37.22 -33.11
CA VAL A 272 -1.47 37.68 -31.93
C VAL A 272 -1.18 39.17 -31.70
N PRO A 273 -2.19 40.02 -31.48
CA PRO A 273 -2.02 41.42 -31.06
C PRO A 273 -1.07 41.52 -29.86
N GLU A 274 -0.23 42.54 -29.85
CA GLU A 274 0.89 42.68 -28.87
C GLU A 274 0.38 42.65 -27.44
N GLU A 275 -0.74 43.28 -27.16
CA GLU A 275 -1.42 43.32 -25.86
C GLU A 275 -1.81 41.92 -25.31
N HIS A 276 -1.97 40.92 -26.19
CA HIS A 276 -2.39 39.60 -25.82
C HIS A 276 -1.25 38.53 -25.83
N ARG A 277 -0.08 38.88 -26.44
CA ARG A 277 1.04 37.94 -26.65
C ARG A 277 1.53 37.28 -25.38
N ALA A 278 1.66 38.06 -24.30
CA ALA A 278 2.12 37.54 -23.02
C ALA A 278 1.19 36.42 -22.46
N ARG A 279 -0.13 36.65 -22.58
CA ARG A 279 -1.14 35.67 -22.14
C ARG A 279 -1.13 34.39 -22.99
N PHE A 280 -1.06 34.53 -24.32
CA PHE A 280 -0.95 33.39 -25.23
C PHE A 280 0.34 32.63 -25.03
N LYS A 281 1.49 33.32 -24.87
CA LYS A 281 2.78 32.70 -24.62
C LYS A 281 2.76 31.86 -23.35
N ALA A 282 2.10 32.33 -22.29
CA ALA A 282 1.94 31.56 -21.03
C ALA A 282 1.03 30.32 -21.17
N ALA A 283 0.07 30.37 -22.12
CA ALA A 283 -0.86 29.26 -22.35
C ALA A 283 -0.30 28.17 -23.28
N ILE A 284 0.60 28.52 -24.21
CA ILE A 284 1.18 27.57 -25.17
C ILE A 284 2.38 26.86 -24.51
N ARG A 285 2.21 25.59 -24.17
CA ARG A 285 3.21 24.74 -23.52
C ARG A 285 3.56 23.53 -24.39
N ASN A 286 4.81 23.08 -24.31
CA ASN A 286 5.27 21.84 -24.92
C ASN A 286 5.29 20.70 -23.88
N ASP A 287 4.18 20.59 -23.17
CA ASP A 287 4.01 19.54 -22.16
C ASP A 287 3.06 18.46 -22.69
N PRO A 288 3.30 17.17 -22.38
CA PRO A 288 2.37 16.12 -22.74
C PRO A 288 1.00 16.36 -22.08
N THR A 289 -0.06 16.13 -22.85
CA THR A 289 -1.43 16.18 -22.34
C THR A 289 -1.68 15.07 -21.32
N LEU A 290 -2.78 15.13 -20.55
CA LEU A 290 -3.19 14.02 -19.69
C LEU A 290 -3.32 12.71 -20.48
N ARG A 291 -3.88 12.78 -21.69
CA ARG A 291 -4.03 11.62 -22.56
C ARG A 291 -2.68 11.01 -22.95
N ASP A 292 -1.68 11.81 -23.29
CA ASP A 292 -0.34 11.34 -23.63
C ASP A 292 0.33 10.68 -22.42
N ARG A 293 0.19 11.29 -21.24
CA ARG A 293 0.72 10.73 -19.97
C ARG A 293 0.11 9.37 -19.63
N LEU A 294 -1.20 9.22 -19.81
CA LEU A 294 -1.87 7.95 -19.56
C LEU A 294 -1.39 6.86 -20.52
N ARG A 295 -1.22 7.19 -21.81
CA ARG A 295 -0.66 6.26 -22.81
C ARG A 295 0.75 5.82 -22.43
N ALA A 296 1.63 6.79 -22.13
CA ALA A 296 3.00 6.50 -21.73
C ALA A 296 3.07 5.57 -20.52
N LEU A 297 2.17 5.73 -19.54
CA LEU A 297 2.07 4.80 -18.41
C LEU A 297 1.57 3.40 -18.81
N ALA A 298 0.71 3.28 -19.80
CA ALA A 298 0.26 1.98 -20.31
C ALA A 298 1.33 1.26 -21.14
N GLU A 299 2.27 1.99 -21.74
CA GLU A 299 3.34 1.42 -22.57
C GLU A 299 4.53 0.87 -21.75
N ARG A 300 4.64 1.24 -20.47
CA ARG A 300 5.82 0.88 -19.65
C ARG A 300 5.81 -0.52 -19.06
N PRO A 301 4.75 -0.98 -18.40
CA PRO A 301 4.72 -2.33 -17.81
C PRO A 301 4.73 -3.42 -18.89
N ASP A 302 4.78 -4.66 -18.46
CA ASP A 302 4.66 -5.80 -19.39
C ASP A 302 3.40 -5.67 -20.24
N GLN A 303 3.59 -5.72 -21.56
CA GLN A 303 2.50 -5.45 -22.51
C GLN A 303 1.43 -6.54 -22.52
N GLU A 304 1.78 -7.78 -22.21
CA GLU A 304 0.77 -8.85 -22.10
C GLU A 304 -0.09 -8.63 -20.84
N ALA A 305 0.50 -8.17 -19.74
CA ALA A 305 -0.24 -7.82 -18.54
C ALA A 305 -1.13 -6.59 -18.77
N ILE A 306 -0.59 -5.53 -19.39
CA ILE A 306 -1.36 -4.32 -19.70
C ILE A 306 -2.51 -4.59 -20.67
N ASN A 307 -2.29 -5.36 -21.72
CA ASN A 307 -3.34 -5.68 -22.70
C ASN A 307 -4.54 -6.45 -22.09
N GLN A 308 -4.35 -7.14 -20.96
CA GLN A 308 -5.46 -7.74 -20.20
C GLN A 308 -6.30 -6.67 -19.48
N LEU A 309 -5.66 -5.59 -18.99
CA LEU A 309 -6.31 -4.52 -18.24
C LEU A 309 -6.80 -3.38 -19.15
N VAL A 310 -6.08 -3.10 -20.21
CA VAL A 310 -6.28 -1.98 -21.13
C VAL A 310 -6.08 -2.48 -22.56
N PRO A 311 -7.06 -3.22 -23.13
CA PRO A 311 -6.94 -3.73 -24.50
C PRO A 311 -6.81 -2.65 -25.57
N ASP A 312 -7.32 -1.45 -25.29
CA ASP A 312 -7.23 -0.24 -26.14
C ASP A 312 -6.76 0.93 -25.28
N ALA A 313 -5.45 1.20 -25.28
CA ALA A 313 -4.84 2.25 -24.50
C ALA A 313 -5.30 3.65 -24.95
N ASP A 314 -5.57 3.85 -26.24
CA ASP A 314 -6.07 5.10 -26.79
C ASP A 314 -7.48 5.42 -26.32
N TYR A 315 -8.36 4.43 -26.36
CA TYR A 315 -9.73 4.56 -25.89
C TYR A 315 -9.77 4.83 -24.38
N TRP A 316 -9.01 4.04 -23.58
CA TRP A 316 -8.92 4.25 -22.14
C TRP A 316 -8.40 5.65 -21.79
N ALA A 317 -7.28 6.09 -22.39
CA ALA A 317 -6.70 7.39 -22.12
C ALA A 317 -7.65 8.54 -22.51
N LYS A 318 -8.34 8.42 -23.64
CA LYS A 318 -9.36 9.38 -24.08
C LYS A 318 -10.54 9.46 -23.11
N THR A 319 -11.12 8.30 -22.76
CA THR A 319 -12.29 8.21 -21.89
C THR A 319 -11.99 8.72 -20.49
N THR A 320 -10.84 8.31 -19.91
CA THR A 320 -10.37 8.77 -18.60
C THR A 320 -10.15 10.29 -18.58
N THR A 321 -9.52 10.84 -19.63
CA THR A 321 -9.31 12.30 -19.75
C THR A 321 -10.63 13.03 -19.83
N GLN A 322 -11.58 12.53 -20.62
CA GLN A 322 -12.90 13.13 -20.77
C GLN A 322 -13.67 13.13 -19.44
N ALA A 323 -13.77 11.96 -18.78
CA ALA A 323 -14.45 11.83 -17.49
C ALA A 323 -13.90 12.81 -16.44
N ARG A 324 -12.55 12.89 -16.32
CA ARG A 324 -11.89 13.82 -15.40
C ARG A 324 -12.16 15.28 -15.73
N ASN A 325 -12.14 15.64 -17.01
CA ASN A 325 -12.37 17.02 -17.44
C ASN A 325 -13.84 17.46 -17.25
N ASP A 326 -14.80 16.60 -17.60
CA ASP A 326 -16.22 16.85 -17.38
C ASP A 326 -16.48 17.12 -15.88
N LEU A 327 -15.95 16.25 -14.98
CA LEU A 327 -16.08 16.47 -13.55
C LEU A 327 -15.40 17.75 -13.05
N ALA A 328 -14.20 18.07 -13.57
CA ALA A 328 -13.44 19.24 -13.13
C ALA A 328 -14.09 20.56 -13.56
N HIS A 329 -14.74 20.60 -14.72
CA HIS A 329 -15.31 21.83 -15.29
C HIS A 329 -16.81 21.97 -15.05
N GLU A 330 -17.55 20.85 -15.05
CA GLU A 330 -19.01 20.86 -14.96
C GLU A 330 -19.53 20.30 -13.63
N GLY A 331 -18.66 19.70 -12.81
CA GLY A 331 -19.03 19.04 -11.54
C GLY A 331 -19.86 17.77 -11.74
N ARG A 332 -20.07 17.33 -12.98
CA ARG A 332 -20.81 16.13 -13.35
C ARG A 332 -20.33 15.58 -14.69
N THR A 333 -20.52 14.29 -14.93
CA THR A 333 -20.35 13.71 -16.26
C THR A 333 -21.72 13.40 -16.86
N LEU A 334 -21.99 13.88 -18.06
CA LEU A 334 -23.20 13.52 -18.80
C LEU A 334 -22.99 12.27 -19.67
N ASN A 335 -21.73 11.93 -19.93
CA ASN A 335 -21.30 10.91 -20.87
C ASN A 335 -20.89 9.59 -20.20
N HIS A 336 -20.83 9.54 -18.87
CA HIS A 336 -20.37 8.39 -18.11
C HIS A 336 -21.33 8.07 -16.98
N SER A 337 -21.73 6.81 -16.87
CA SER A 337 -22.47 6.28 -15.73
C SER A 337 -21.53 6.11 -14.50
N ILE A 338 -22.12 5.95 -13.31
CA ILE A 338 -21.38 5.68 -12.07
C ILE A 338 -20.53 4.39 -12.22
N ASP A 339 -21.06 3.37 -12.88
CA ASP A 339 -20.36 2.11 -13.11
C ASP A 339 -19.15 2.29 -14.03
N GLU A 340 -19.30 3.11 -15.09
CA GLU A 340 -18.17 3.45 -15.98
C GLU A 340 -17.09 4.25 -15.25
N LEU A 341 -17.47 5.21 -14.41
CA LEU A 341 -16.51 5.93 -13.56
C LEU A 341 -15.78 4.97 -12.62
N GLY A 342 -16.51 4.03 -12.00
CA GLY A 342 -15.92 2.99 -11.16
C GLY A 342 -14.91 2.12 -11.93
N ALA A 343 -15.26 1.71 -13.15
CA ALA A 343 -14.36 0.94 -14.01
C ALA A 343 -13.09 1.74 -14.38
N ILE A 344 -13.23 3.02 -14.72
CA ILE A 344 -12.08 3.89 -15.00
C ILE A 344 -11.16 4.01 -13.77
N VAL A 345 -11.72 4.17 -12.56
CA VAL A 345 -10.95 4.21 -11.30
C VAL A 345 -10.15 2.92 -11.13
N GLU A 346 -10.79 1.77 -11.27
CA GLU A 346 -10.14 0.46 -11.05
C GLU A 346 -9.04 0.21 -12.09
N VAL A 347 -9.30 0.47 -13.36
CA VAL A 347 -8.32 0.30 -14.43
C VAL A 347 -7.15 1.26 -14.26
N THR A 348 -7.40 2.54 -14.01
CA THR A 348 -6.34 3.53 -13.81
C THR A 348 -5.49 3.18 -12.58
N THR A 349 -6.13 2.75 -11.50
CA THR A 349 -5.43 2.27 -10.29
C THR A 349 -4.53 1.08 -10.62
N ALA A 350 -5.03 0.10 -11.38
CA ALA A 350 -4.25 -1.07 -11.76
C ALA A 350 -3.02 -0.72 -12.62
N VAL A 351 -3.18 0.19 -13.59
CA VAL A 351 -2.06 0.68 -14.42
C VAL A 351 -1.00 1.38 -13.55
N VAL A 352 -1.42 2.24 -12.62
CA VAL A 352 -0.49 2.92 -11.68
C VAL A 352 0.25 1.89 -10.83
N ILE A 353 -0.46 0.90 -10.27
CA ILE A 353 0.13 -0.16 -9.45
C ILE A 353 1.17 -0.96 -10.26
N LEU A 354 0.85 -1.39 -11.49
CA LEU A 354 1.81 -2.14 -12.31
C LEU A 354 3.09 -1.33 -12.58
N ASN A 355 2.97 -0.02 -12.81
CA ASN A 355 4.15 0.84 -12.94
C ASN A 355 4.98 0.91 -11.65
N ILE A 356 4.35 1.01 -10.47
CA ILE A 356 5.05 0.98 -9.18
C ILE A 356 5.74 -0.37 -8.97
N LEU A 357 5.06 -1.48 -9.27
CA LEU A 357 5.62 -2.82 -9.17
C LEU A 357 6.81 -3.02 -10.12
N GLN A 358 6.76 -2.44 -11.31
CA GLN A 358 7.89 -2.44 -12.24
C GLN A 358 9.09 -1.65 -11.69
N GLU A 359 8.86 -0.49 -11.08
CA GLU A 359 9.91 0.29 -10.42
C GLU A 359 10.54 -0.45 -9.23
N LEU A 360 9.77 -1.33 -8.58
CA LEU A 360 10.30 -2.27 -7.59
C LEU A 360 11.11 -3.39 -8.22
N GLY A 361 11.03 -3.58 -9.53
CA GLY A 361 11.75 -4.63 -10.26
C GLY A 361 11.02 -5.96 -10.33
N LEU A 362 9.69 -5.99 -10.21
CA LEU A 362 8.94 -7.21 -10.49
C LEU A 362 9.09 -7.60 -11.96
N SER A 363 9.40 -8.88 -12.20
CA SER A 363 9.59 -9.41 -13.54
C SER A 363 8.30 -9.33 -14.38
N ALA A 364 8.46 -9.29 -15.70
CA ALA A 364 7.34 -9.30 -16.65
C ALA A 364 6.42 -10.52 -16.43
N GLU A 365 7.01 -11.69 -16.18
CA GLU A 365 6.25 -12.92 -15.88
C GLU A 365 5.39 -12.76 -14.64
N ARG A 366 5.95 -12.17 -13.57
CA ARG A 366 5.20 -11.96 -12.35
C ARG A 366 4.09 -10.93 -12.54
N GLN A 367 4.31 -9.88 -13.31
CA GLN A 367 3.26 -8.91 -13.65
C GLN A 367 2.09 -9.59 -14.39
N ARG A 368 2.37 -10.47 -15.36
CA ARG A 368 1.33 -11.26 -16.07
C ARG A 368 0.58 -12.19 -15.13
N GLU A 369 1.30 -12.93 -14.31
CA GLU A 369 0.71 -13.83 -13.33
C GLU A 369 -0.24 -13.10 -12.39
N ILE A 370 0.17 -11.96 -11.84
CA ILE A 370 -0.64 -11.14 -10.93
C ILE A 370 -1.95 -10.71 -11.60
N VAL A 371 -1.89 -10.22 -12.84
CA VAL A 371 -3.09 -9.77 -13.56
C VAL A 371 -4.06 -10.93 -13.83
N LEU A 372 -3.53 -12.11 -14.14
CA LEU A 372 -4.34 -13.28 -14.46
C LEU A 372 -4.90 -13.99 -13.21
N THR A 373 -4.18 -13.97 -12.10
CA THR A 373 -4.53 -14.78 -10.92
C THR A 373 -5.14 -13.96 -9.79
N HIS A 374 -4.69 -12.71 -9.58
CA HIS A 374 -5.20 -11.88 -8.49
C HIS A 374 -6.67 -11.52 -8.70
N PRO A 375 -7.59 -11.88 -7.77
CA PRO A 375 -9.04 -11.75 -8.01
C PRO A 375 -9.49 -10.34 -8.40
N LYS A 376 -8.90 -9.31 -7.77
CA LYS A 376 -9.23 -7.91 -8.05
C LYS A 376 -8.78 -7.48 -9.44
N LEU A 377 -7.53 -7.77 -9.84
CA LEU A 377 -7.03 -7.40 -11.16
C LEU A 377 -7.73 -8.18 -12.27
N ARG A 378 -8.01 -9.47 -12.04
CA ARG A 378 -8.81 -10.28 -12.96
C ARG A 378 -10.25 -9.75 -13.12
N HIS A 379 -10.84 -9.21 -12.05
CA HIS A 379 -12.11 -8.52 -12.14
C HIS A 379 -11.99 -7.23 -12.96
N THR A 380 -10.97 -6.42 -12.69
CA THR A 380 -10.68 -5.20 -13.45
C THR A 380 -10.48 -5.48 -14.95
N ALA A 381 -9.75 -6.55 -15.30
CA ALA A 381 -9.57 -6.99 -16.69
C ALA A 381 -10.89 -7.35 -17.38
N ARG A 382 -11.87 -7.88 -16.65
CA ARG A 382 -13.21 -8.16 -17.20
C ARG A 382 -14.04 -6.89 -17.44
N LEU A 383 -13.81 -5.83 -16.68
CA LEU A 383 -14.50 -4.56 -16.87
C LEU A 383 -14.07 -3.88 -18.17
N SER A 384 -12.83 -4.09 -18.61
CA SER A 384 -12.26 -3.51 -19.81
C SER A 384 -12.40 -4.38 -21.08
N GLY A 385 -13.10 -5.53 -21.01
CA GLY A 385 -13.22 -6.57 -22.04
C GLY A 385 -13.71 -6.10 -23.43
N PRO A 386 -13.79 -7.00 -24.45
CA PRO A 386 -13.69 -6.72 -25.89
C PRO A 386 -14.81 -5.90 -26.54
N ASN A 387 -15.67 -5.24 -25.78
CA ASN A 387 -16.67 -4.27 -26.26
C ASN A 387 -16.42 -2.90 -25.65
N PRO A 388 -15.49 -2.10 -26.20
CA PRO A 388 -15.11 -0.80 -25.64
C PRO A 388 -16.25 0.25 -25.63
N GLY A 389 -17.38 -0.03 -26.28
CA GLY A 389 -18.57 0.81 -26.23
C GLY A 389 -19.57 0.47 -25.12
N LYS A 390 -19.28 -0.52 -24.26
CA LYS A 390 -20.18 -0.95 -23.18
C LYS A 390 -19.35 -1.39 -21.96
N TRP A 391 -18.82 -0.43 -21.24
CA TRP A 391 -18.31 -0.63 -19.88
C TRP A 391 -19.49 -0.98 -18.94
N THR A 392 -20.25 -2.00 -19.22
CA THR A 392 -21.44 -2.27 -18.43
C THR A 392 -21.91 -3.70 -18.57
N ARG A 393 -22.19 -4.26 -17.47
CA ARG A 393 -23.10 -5.29 -16.98
C ARG A 393 -22.35 -6.27 -16.08
N GLY A 394 -22.01 -5.81 -14.87
CA GLY A 394 -21.40 -6.69 -13.89
C GLY A 394 -21.06 -6.05 -12.53
N PHE A 395 -21.40 -4.79 -12.32
CA PHE A 395 -21.30 -4.20 -10.98
C PHE A 395 -22.45 -4.77 -10.12
N ASN A 396 -22.12 -5.73 -9.26
CA ASN A 396 -23.00 -6.11 -8.18
C ASN A 396 -22.76 -5.11 -7.04
N HIS A 397 -23.71 -4.20 -6.83
CA HIS A 397 -23.67 -3.13 -5.82
C HIS A 397 -23.35 -3.65 -4.41
N ASP A 398 -23.62 -4.94 -4.15
CA ASP A 398 -23.43 -5.59 -2.86
C ASP A 398 -21.94 -5.82 -2.51
N ALA A 399 -21.03 -5.81 -3.49
CA ALA A 399 -19.60 -6.03 -3.26
C ALA A 399 -18.87 -4.78 -2.73
N ILE A 400 -19.39 -3.57 -3.01
CA ILE A 400 -18.76 -2.31 -2.56
C ILE A 400 -19.20 -1.99 -1.12
N VAL A 401 -20.44 -2.36 -0.74
CA VAL A 401 -20.98 -2.08 0.60
C VAL A 401 -20.40 -3.04 1.66
N SER A 402 -19.97 -4.25 1.28
CA SER A 402 -19.46 -5.25 2.24
C SER A 402 -18.04 -4.94 2.77
N VAL A 403 -17.29 -4.06 2.11
CA VAL A 403 -15.95 -3.64 2.56
C VAL A 403 -16.00 -2.42 3.47
N ALA A 404 -17.10 -1.65 3.46
CA ALA A 404 -17.14 -0.32 4.08
C ALA A 404 -17.62 -0.29 5.54
N ASN A 405 -18.32 -1.29 6.11
CA ASN A 405 -18.63 -1.27 7.55
C ASN A 405 -19.29 -2.55 8.08
N PRO A 406 -18.59 -3.47 8.75
CA PRO A 406 -19.25 -4.57 9.47
C PRO A 406 -19.97 -4.13 10.77
N ALA A 407 -19.84 -2.86 11.18
CA ALA A 407 -20.42 -2.36 12.43
C ALA A 407 -21.84 -1.78 12.27
N ALA A 408 -22.30 -1.47 11.06
CA ALA A 408 -23.63 -0.86 10.85
C ALA A 408 -24.78 -1.87 10.72
N SER A 409 -24.48 -3.16 10.50
CA SER A 409 -25.51 -4.19 10.27
C SER A 409 -26.15 -4.76 11.54
N LYS A 410 -25.64 -4.46 12.74
CA LYS A 410 -26.20 -4.99 14.01
C LYS A 410 -27.20 -4.06 14.73
N ALA A 411 -27.47 -2.86 14.20
CA ALA A 411 -28.32 -1.88 14.89
C ALA A 411 -29.79 -1.86 14.43
N PHE A 412 -30.21 -2.69 13.46
CA PHE A 412 -31.60 -2.69 12.93
C PHE A 412 -32.31 -4.04 12.97
N GLY A 413 -32.00 -4.89 13.88
CA GLY A 413 -32.65 -6.19 14.01
C GLY A 413 -33.01 -6.58 15.42
N GLU A 414 -33.71 -5.72 16.17
CA GLU A 414 -34.53 -6.10 17.34
C GLU A 414 -35.47 -4.94 17.68
N ARG A 415 -36.68 -5.02 17.12
CA ARG A 415 -37.93 -4.62 17.75
C ARG A 415 -39.09 -5.49 17.21
#